data_41e3330cf56b24a28176e3867dbf9e99
#
_entry.id   41e3330cf56b24a28176e3867dbf9e99
#
_cell.length_a   1.000
_cell.length_b   1.000
_cell.length_c   1.000
_cell.angle_alpha   90.00
_cell.angle_beta   90.00
_cell.angle_gamma   90.00
#
_symmetry.space_group_name_H-M   'P 1'
#
loop_
_entity.id
_entity.type
_entity.pdbx_description
1 polymer ?
#
loop_
_entity_poly.entity_id
_entity_poly.type
_entity_poly.pdbx_seq_one_letter_code
_entity_poly.pdbx_strand_id
1 'polypeptide(L)'
;MTHDSSLLPAILYKRPIDQRFRDDYRRWQGIPSIEVTDKGRIFVNFYSGQDAEVGGNIMVLCVSDDGGDTFRSCEAVAEHPDPECRIYDPCLWIDPHNVLWMTWTQAKGFNDGRSGVWVSTCQDPDAESLTWTPPRRIANGIMMNKPLVTSKGEWLFPTAIWCDTSGSIPAERHGLEAEQFSNVYASSDEGKTICLRGHADIPNRSFDENMIVEKKDGTLWMLTRTFDGIGESFSND
;
A
#
# COMPACT_ATOMS: atom_id res chain seq x y z
N MET A 1 -12.27 -11.04 25.00
CA MET A 1 -11.38 -10.26 24.10
C MET A 1 -12.25 -9.88 22.91
N THR A 2 -12.59 -8.62 22.77
CA THR A 2 -13.28 -8.13 21.57
C THR A 2 -12.31 -8.30 20.41
N HIS A 3 -12.68 -9.10 19.42
CA HIS A 3 -11.91 -9.29 18.20
C HIS A 3 -11.85 -7.94 17.49
N ASP A 4 -10.67 -7.39 17.30
CA ASP A 4 -10.48 -6.13 16.60
C ASP A 4 -10.75 -6.36 15.12
N SER A 5 -11.88 -5.88 14.64
CA SER A 5 -12.32 -6.07 13.26
C SER A 5 -11.36 -5.43 12.25
N SER A 6 -10.64 -4.36 12.62
CA SER A 6 -9.69 -3.67 11.73
C SER A 6 -8.49 -4.55 11.32
N LEU A 7 -8.24 -5.63 12.05
CA LEU A 7 -7.18 -6.60 11.77
C LEU A 7 -7.66 -7.78 10.89
N LEU A 8 -8.93 -7.82 10.49
CA LEU A 8 -9.41 -8.84 9.56
C LEU A 8 -8.88 -8.57 8.14
N PRO A 9 -8.54 -9.63 7.38
CA PRO A 9 -8.15 -9.46 5.99
C PRO A 9 -9.32 -8.94 5.15
N ALA A 10 -9.00 -8.11 4.16
CA ALA A 10 -9.97 -7.74 3.14
C ALA A 10 -10.48 -8.95 2.35
N ILE A 11 -11.72 -8.86 1.87
CA ILE A 11 -12.27 -9.79 0.90
C ILE A 11 -11.83 -9.34 -0.48
N LEU A 12 -11.20 -10.23 -1.23
CA LEU A 12 -10.78 -9.96 -2.59
C LEU A 12 -11.79 -10.57 -3.57
N TYR A 13 -12.53 -9.72 -4.27
CA TYR A 13 -13.44 -10.10 -5.33
C TYR A 13 -12.72 -10.06 -6.68
N LYS A 14 -12.96 -11.09 -7.52
CA LYS A 14 -12.43 -11.16 -8.89
C LYS A 14 -13.55 -10.85 -9.86
N ARG A 15 -13.35 -9.88 -10.75
CA ARG A 15 -14.33 -9.44 -11.74
C ARG A 15 -15.75 -9.36 -11.19
N PRO A 16 -15.98 -8.62 -10.07
CA PRO A 16 -17.29 -8.57 -9.44
C PRO A 16 -18.30 -7.88 -10.36
N ILE A 17 -19.53 -8.41 -10.38
CA ILE A 17 -20.65 -7.85 -11.16
C ILE A 17 -21.57 -6.96 -10.33
N ASP A 18 -21.32 -6.84 -9.03
CA ASP A 18 -22.11 -6.02 -8.12
C ASP A 18 -22.05 -4.54 -8.54
N GLN A 19 -23.22 -3.91 -8.64
CA GLN A 19 -23.36 -2.51 -9.06
C GLN A 19 -22.59 -1.54 -8.16
N ARG A 20 -22.45 -1.84 -6.86
CA ARG A 20 -21.72 -0.98 -5.91
C ARG A 20 -20.24 -0.79 -6.26
N PHE A 21 -19.65 -1.64 -7.10
CA PHE A 21 -18.26 -1.52 -7.56
C PHE A 21 -18.13 -0.80 -8.89
N ARG A 22 -19.23 -0.46 -9.56
CA ARG A 22 -19.21 0.21 -10.86
C ARG A 22 -18.83 1.68 -10.76
N ASP A 23 -18.34 2.24 -11.85
CA ASP A 23 -17.85 3.61 -11.93
C ASP A 23 -18.97 4.65 -11.68
N ASP A 24 -20.20 4.36 -12.11
CA ASP A 24 -21.36 5.22 -11.89
C ASP A 24 -21.84 5.27 -10.42
N TYR A 25 -21.43 4.28 -9.61
CA TYR A 25 -21.74 4.24 -8.18
C TYR A 25 -20.66 4.91 -7.32
N ARG A 26 -19.40 4.87 -7.76
CA ARG A 26 -18.24 5.41 -7.06
C ARG A 26 -18.01 6.86 -7.49
N ARG A 27 -18.18 7.82 -6.60
CA ARG A 27 -18.08 9.24 -6.91
C ARG A 27 -16.77 9.90 -6.49
N TRP A 28 -16.00 9.21 -5.69
CA TRP A 28 -14.71 9.67 -5.21
C TRP A 28 -13.63 8.59 -5.43
N GLN A 29 -12.42 9.02 -5.74
CA GLN A 29 -11.27 8.14 -5.91
C GLN A 29 -9.98 8.90 -5.61
N GLY A 30 -8.97 8.20 -5.13
CA GLY A 30 -7.68 8.77 -4.75
C GLY A 30 -6.52 7.83 -4.97
N ILE A 31 -5.34 8.40 -4.92
CA ILE A 31 -4.02 7.79 -4.96
C ILE A 31 -3.93 6.58 -5.90
N PRO A 32 -3.62 6.81 -7.19
CA PRO A 32 -3.41 5.72 -8.14
C PRO A 32 -1.99 5.17 -8.07
N SER A 33 -1.84 3.90 -8.44
CA SER A 33 -0.56 3.30 -8.77
C SER A 33 -0.64 2.57 -10.11
N ILE A 34 0.49 2.43 -10.78
CA ILE A 34 0.59 1.78 -12.08
C ILE A 34 1.76 0.81 -12.11
N GLU A 35 1.58 -0.31 -12.82
CA GLU A 35 2.63 -1.26 -13.14
C GLU A 35 2.43 -1.80 -14.57
N VAL A 36 3.53 -2.16 -15.22
CA VAL A 36 3.51 -2.68 -16.58
C VAL A 36 4.35 -3.96 -16.64
N THR A 37 3.78 -5.04 -17.15
CA THR A 37 4.53 -6.29 -17.35
C THR A 37 5.48 -6.19 -18.53
N ASP A 38 6.45 -7.11 -18.62
CA ASP A 38 7.36 -7.21 -19.76
C ASP A 38 6.64 -7.47 -21.10
N LYS A 39 5.40 -8.02 -21.06
CA LYS A 39 4.57 -8.23 -22.24
C LYS A 39 3.69 -7.03 -22.58
N GLY A 40 3.76 -5.96 -21.79
CA GLY A 40 3.04 -4.70 -22.04
C GLY A 40 1.63 -4.63 -21.45
N ARG A 41 1.21 -5.62 -20.62
CA ARG A 41 -0.04 -5.50 -19.86
C ARG A 41 0.11 -4.43 -18.80
N ILE A 42 -0.85 -3.50 -18.74
CA ILE A 42 -0.86 -2.39 -17.80
C ILE A 42 -1.85 -2.68 -16.67
N PHE A 43 -1.39 -2.54 -15.44
CA PHE A 43 -2.21 -2.58 -14.23
C PHE A 43 -2.29 -1.19 -13.63
N VAL A 44 -3.50 -0.78 -13.26
CA VAL A 44 -3.74 0.46 -12.51
C VAL A 44 -4.61 0.12 -11.31
N ASN A 45 -4.21 0.52 -10.12
CA ASN A 45 -5.09 0.46 -8.97
C ASN A 45 -5.27 1.84 -8.32
N PHE A 46 -6.34 2.00 -7.59
CA PHE A 46 -6.67 3.18 -6.81
C PHE A 46 -7.69 2.79 -5.75
N TYR A 47 -7.83 3.59 -4.70
CA TYR A 47 -8.93 3.40 -3.78
C TYR A 47 -10.10 4.33 -4.12
N SER A 48 -11.30 3.93 -3.76
CA SER A 48 -12.51 4.58 -4.23
C SER A 48 -13.66 4.40 -3.24
N GLY A 49 -14.63 5.28 -3.33
CA GLY A 49 -15.82 5.25 -2.49
C GLY A 49 -16.91 6.19 -3.00
N GLN A 50 -17.89 6.48 -2.15
CA GLN A 50 -19.02 7.32 -2.59
C GLN A 50 -18.67 8.81 -2.59
N ASP A 51 -18.16 9.36 -1.48
CA ASP A 51 -18.10 10.82 -1.34
C ASP A 51 -16.74 11.35 -0.88
N ALA A 52 -15.95 10.58 -0.12
CA ALA A 52 -14.72 11.06 0.51
C ALA A 52 -13.83 9.91 1.01
N GLU A 53 -12.75 10.26 1.69
CA GLU A 53 -11.87 9.35 2.44
C GLU A 53 -12.50 8.95 3.77
N VAL A 54 -13.31 7.91 3.74
CA VAL A 54 -14.09 7.45 4.90
C VAL A 54 -14.10 5.92 4.99
N GLY A 55 -14.64 5.40 6.09
CA GLY A 55 -14.93 3.97 6.20
C GLY A 55 -15.73 3.47 4.99
N GLY A 56 -15.52 2.23 4.60
CA GLY A 56 -16.13 1.63 3.42
C GLY A 56 -15.45 1.96 2.08
N ASN A 57 -14.35 2.72 2.06
CA ASN A 57 -13.54 2.82 0.85
C ASN A 57 -12.94 1.45 0.49
N ILE A 58 -12.89 1.17 -0.79
CA ILE A 58 -12.41 -0.08 -1.41
C ILE A 58 -11.20 0.20 -2.30
N MET A 59 -10.38 -0.82 -2.57
CA MET A 59 -9.38 -0.75 -3.61
C MET A 59 -9.92 -1.40 -4.90
N VAL A 60 -9.68 -0.77 -6.03
CA VAL A 60 -10.07 -1.22 -7.37
C VAL A 60 -8.83 -1.44 -8.21
N LEU A 61 -8.75 -2.58 -8.89
CA LEU A 61 -7.73 -2.89 -9.89
C LEU A 61 -8.34 -2.88 -11.28
N CYS A 62 -7.71 -2.17 -12.21
CA CYS A 62 -8.02 -2.13 -13.63
C CYS A 62 -6.86 -2.70 -14.44
N VAL A 63 -7.17 -3.27 -15.60
CA VAL A 63 -6.17 -3.89 -16.50
C VAL A 63 -6.41 -3.43 -17.94
N SER A 64 -5.32 -3.10 -18.64
CA SER A 64 -5.30 -2.87 -20.09
C SER A 64 -4.38 -3.88 -20.76
N ASP A 65 -4.86 -4.43 -21.88
CA ASP A 65 -4.11 -5.35 -22.75
C ASP A 65 -3.78 -4.72 -24.12
N ASP A 66 -4.07 -3.42 -24.31
CA ASP A 66 -3.97 -2.69 -25.58
C ASP A 66 -3.14 -1.38 -25.47
N GLY A 67 -2.19 -1.35 -24.56
CA GLY A 67 -1.30 -0.19 -24.38
C GLY A 67 -1.95 1.00 -23.68
N GLY A 68 -3.09 0.82 -23.03
CA GLY A 68 -3.81 1.85 -22.30
C GLY A 68 -4.95 2.50 -23.08
N ASP A 69 -5.25 2.01 -24.28
CA ASP A 69 -6.38 2.52 -25.08
C ASP A 69 -7.71 2.21 -24.41
N THR A 70 -7.84 1.00 -23.82
CA THR A 70 -9.01 0.62 -23.03
C THR A 70 -8.60 -0.06 -21.72
N PHE A 71 -9.43 0.09 -20.70
CA PHE A 71 -9.24 -0.58 -19.40
C PHE A 71 -10.44 -1.44 -19.05
N ARG A 72 -10.17 -2.68 -18.68
CA ARG A 72 -11.12 -3.55 -18.02
C ARG A 72 -11.21 -3.13 -16.55
N SER A 73 -12.26 -2.44 -16.19
CA SER A 73 -12.49 -1.96 -14.83
C SER A 73 -12.88 -3.13 -13.90
N CYS A 74 -12.55 -3.00 -12.61
CA CYS A 74 -12.86 -4.01 -11.60
C CYS A 74 -12.34 -5.42 -11.93
N GLU A 75 -11.13 -5.54 -12.44
CA GLU A 75 -10.45 -6.85 -12.58
C GLU A 75 -10.33 -7.54 -11.21
N ALA A 76 -10.02 -6.76 -10.17
CA ALA A 76 -10.16 -7.17 -8.79
C ALA A 76 -10.64 -5.98 -7.92
N VAL A 77 -11.32 -6.29 -6.84
CA VAL A 77 -11.73 -5.31 -5.81
C VAL A 77 -11.40 -5.89 -4.45
N ALA A 78 -10.71 -5.13 -3.61
CA ALA A 78 -10.56 -5.45 -2.19
C ALA A 78 -11.51 -4.59 -1.37
N GLU A 79 -12.28 -5.23 -0.48
CA GLU A 79 -13.23 -4.60 0.41
C GLU A 79 -13.04 -5.14 1.83
N HIS A 80 -13.02 -4.25 2.81
CA HIS A 80 -12.95 -4.68 4.21
C HIS A 80 -14.31 -5.22 4.68
N PRO A 81 -14.36 -6.35 5.42
CA PRO A 81 -15.64 -6.91 5.90
C PRO A 81 -16.37 -6.03 6.91
N ASP A 82 -15.65 -5.16 7.63
CA ASP A 82 -16.24 -4.15 8.51
C ASP A 82 -16.37 -2.82 7.74
N PRO A 83 -17.60 -2.30 7.54
CA PRO A 83 -17.82 -1.07 6.77
C PRO A 83 -17.30 0.20 7.47
N GLU A 84 -16.93 0.14 8.75
CA GLU A 84 -16.25 1.24 9.42
C GLU A 84 -14.76 1.33 9.07
N CYS A 85 -14.18 0.24 8.52
CA CYS A 85 -12.82 0.22 8.02
C CYS A 85 -12.78 0.67 6.56
N ARG A 86 -11.65 1.24 6.19
CA ARG A 86 -11.35 1.61 4.80
C ARG A 86 -10.13 0.88 4.28
N ILE A 87 -10.08 0.75 2.95
CA ILE A 87 -8.91 0.37 2.19
C ILE A 87 -8.45 1.62 1.44
N TYR A 88 -7.15 1.93 1.50
CA TYR A 88 -6.59 3.15 0.92
C TYR A 88 -5.10 3.00 0.59
N ASP A 89 -4.55 3.99 -0.09
CA ASP A 89 -3.15 4.08 -0.49
C ASP A 89 -2.61 2.78 -1.10
N PRO A 90 -3.24 2.26 -2.17
CA PRO A 90 -2.78 1.06 -2.81
C PRO A 90 -1.51 1.33 -3.61
N CYS A 91 -0.66 0.30 -3.71
CA CYS A 91 0.52 0.33 -4.55
C CYS A 91 0.65 -0.97 -5.34
N LEU A 92 1.09 -0.87 -6.59
CA LEU A 92 1.45 -2.00 -7.44
C LEU A 92 2.97 -2.06 -7.59
N TRP A 93 3.50 -3.27 -7.57
CA TRP A 93 4.90 -3.52 -7.80
C TRP A 93 5.11 -4.89 -8.42
N ILE A 94 5.90 -4.97 -9.48
CA ILE A 94 6.39 -6.23 -10.04
C ILE A 94 7.76 -6.49 -9.47
N ASP A 95 7.92 -7.62 -8.79
CA ASP A 95 9.17 -8.01 -8.18
C ASP A 95 10.18 -8.57 -9.22
N PRO A 96 11.46 -8.83 -8.83
CA PRO A 96 12.45 -9.38 -9.74
C PRO A 96 12.13 -10.77 -10.32
N HIS A 97 11.14 -11.47 -9.78
CA HIS A 97 10.66 -12.77 -10.24
C HIS A 97 9.41 -12.67 -11.11
N ASN A 98 9.05 -11.44 -11.54
CA ASN A 98 7.86 -11.14 -12.33
C ASN A 98 6.54 -11.47 -11.62
N VAL A 99 6.52 -11.45 -10.29
CA VAL A 99 5.30 -11.57 -9.48
C VAL A 99 4.73 -10.19 -9.27
N LEU A 100 3.44 -10.02 -9.57
CA LEU A 100 2.74 -8.77 -9.29
C LEU A 100 2.28 -8.73 -7.83
N TRP A 101 2.76 -7.75 -7.10
CA TRP A 101 2.34 -7.41 -5.74
C TRP A 101 1.31 -6.30 -5.79
N MET A 102 0.17 -6.54 -5.20
CA MET A 102 -0.88 -5.55 -5.01
C MET A 102 -1.00 -5.30 -3.52
N THR A 103 -0.53 -4.15 -3.08
CA THR A 103 -0.56 -3.74 -1.68
C THR A 103 -1.62 -2.67 -1.45
N TRP A 104 -2.07 -2.56 -0.21
CA TRP A 104 -2.97 -1.51 0.25
C TRP A 104 -2.86 -1.35 1.76
N THR A 105 -3.34 -0.24 2.26
CA THR A 105 -3.46 -0.01 3.70
C THR A 105 -4.88 -0.26 4.17
N GLN A 106 -5.04 -0.75 5.39
CA GLN A 106 -6.33 -0.88 6.09
C GLN A 106 -6.26 -0.17 7.44
N ALA A 107 -7.33 0.56 7.78
CA ALA A 107 -7.55 1.16 9.08
C ALA A 107 -9.04 1.38 9.34
N LYS A 108 -9.42 1.55 10.60
CA LYS A 108 -10.76 1.97 10.99
C LYS A 108 -10.92 3.48 10.84
N GLY A 109 -12.05 3.92 10.32
CA GLY A 109 -12.31 5.33 10.04
C GLY A 109 -11.34 5.94 9.04
N PHE A 110 -10.91 7.18 9.27
CA PHE A 110 -9.85 7.81 8.47
C PHE A 110 -8.48 7.16 8.76
N ASN A 111 -8.10 7.09 10.02
CA ASN A 111 -6.93 6.37 10.53
C ASN A 111 -7.05 6.26 12.05
N ASP A 112 -7.12 5.05 12.57
CA ASP A 112 -7.23 4.78 14.00
C ASP A 112 -5.89 4.53 14.71
N GLY A 113 -4.77 4.77 14.02
CA GLY A 113 -3.41 4.55 14.54
C GLY A 113 -2.93 3.10 14.47
N ARG A 114 -3.75 2.17 13.99
CA ARG A 114 -3.41 0.74 13.79
C ARG A 114 -3.30 0.35 12.33
N SER A 115 -3.16 1.32 11.46
CA SER A 115 -2.99 1.08 10.03
C SER A 115 -1.95 0.00 9.77
N GLY A 116 -2.21 -0.82 8.77
CA GLY A 116 -1.27 -1.85 8.36
C GLY A 116 -1.31 -2.08 6.87
N VAL A 117 -0.15 -2.40 6.34
CA VAL A 117 0.04 -2.74 4.94
C VAL A 117 -0.35 -4.20 4.73
N TRP A 118 -1.23 -4.41 3.78
CA TRP A 118 -1.67 -5.73 3.33
C TRP A 118 -1.23 -5.98 1.90
N VAL A 119 -1.10 -7.24 1.53
CA VAL A 119 -0.70 -7.64 0.19
C VAL A 119 -1.46 -8.87 -0.28
N SER A 120 -1.75 -8.90 -1.57
CA SER A 120 -2.08 -10.08 -2.35
C SER A 120 -1.17 -10.13 -3.57
N THR A 121 -0.71 -11.31 -3.97
CA THR A 121 0.23 -11.46 -5.08
C THR A 121 -0.35 -12.31 -6.20
N CYS A 122 0.05 -12.01 -7.45
CA CYS A 122 -0.28 -12.78 -8.64
C CYS A 122 1.02 -13.30 -9.27
N GLN A 123 1.18 -14.62 -9.34
CA GLN A 123 2.40 -15.29 -9.83
C GLN A 123 2.58 -15.16 -11.34
N ASP A 124 1.51 -15.10 -12.10
CA ASP A 124 1.54 -14.89 -13.54
C ASP A 124 0.62 -13.72 -13.90
N PRO A 125 1.17 -12.48 -13.88
CA PRO A 125 0.38 -11.29 -14.18
C PRO A 125 -0.04 -11.20 -15.65
N ASP A 126 0.54 -12.01 -16.54
CA ASP A 126 0.19 -12.06 -17.94
C ASP A 126 -0.80 -13.18 -18.29
N ALA A 127 -1.24 -13.97 -17.32
CA ALA A 127 -2.26 -14.99 -17.53
C ALA A 127 -3.59 -14.36 -17.97
N GLU A 128 -4.36 -15.10 -18.76
CA GLU A 128 -5.71 -14.69 -19.18
C GLU A 128 -6.65 -14.52 -17.97
N SER A 129 -6.49 -15.38 -16.96
CA SER A 129 -7.23 -15.33 -15.69
C SER A 129 -6.26 -15.18 -14.53
N LEU A 130 -6.29 -14.03 -13.88
CA LEU A 130 -5.40 -13.71 -12.77
C LEU A 130 -5.78 -14.52 -11.52
N THR A 131 -4.77 -15.07 -10.86
CA THR A 131 -4.92 -15.79 -9.60
C THR A 131 -4.17 -15.07 -8.49
N TRP A 132 -4.89 -14.72 -7.43
CA TRP A 132 -4.38 -13.95 -6.30
C TRP A 132 -4.23 -14.81 -5.06
N THR A 133 -3.16 -14.61 -4.31
CA THR A 133 -3.01 -15.18 -2.97
C THR A 133 -4.03 -14.56 -2.01
N PRO A 134 -4.42 -15.26 -0.93
CA PRO A 134 -5.19 -14.63 0.14
C PRO A 134 -4.44 -13.40 0.70
N PRO A 135 -5.16 -12.31 1.04
CA PRO A 135 -4.56 -11.14 1.66
C PRO A 135 -3.83 -11.47 2.96
N ARG A 136 -2.62 -10.93 3.13
CA ARG A 136 -1.85 -11.02 4.37
C ARG A 136 -1.31 -9.66 4.78
N ARG A 137 -1.27 -9.38 6.08
CA ARG A 137 -0.63 -8.17 6.63
C ARG A 137 0.89 -8.37 6.62
N ILE A 138 1.64 -7.37 6.16
CA ILE A 138 3.10 -7.44 6.02
C ILE A 138 3.86 -6.42 6.85
N ALA A 139 3.22 -5.31 7.22
CA ALA A 139 3.85 -4.26 8.01
C ALA A 139 2.81 -3.49 8.82
N ASN A 140 3.26 -2.80 9.85
CA ASN A 140 2.51 -1.74 10.51
C ASN A 140 2.64 -0.44 9.71
N GLY A 141 1.64 0.43 9.84
CA GLY A 141 1.64 1.74 9.16
C GLY A 141 1.10 1.69 7.73
N ILE A 142 1.55 2.63 6.94
CA ILE A 142 1.03 2.95 5.60
C ILE A 142 2.20 2.89 4.62
N MET A 143 1.99 2.34 3.44
CA MET A 143 2.97 2.28 2.37
C MET A 143 2.34 2.82 1.07
N MET A 144 2.86 3.93 0.57
CA MET A 144 2.37 4.56 -0.66
C MET A 144 3.32 4.41 -1.84
N ASN A 145 4.59 4.11 -1.57
CA ASN A 145 5.62 3.97 -2.58
C ASN A 145 6.05 2.51 -2.77
N LYS A 146 6.60 2.23 -3.96
CA LYS A 146 7.04 0.88 -4.33
C LYS A 146 8.19 0.42 -3.43
N PRO A 147 8.26 -0.88 -3.13
CA PRO A 147 9.44 -1.48 -2.52
C PRO A 147 10.70 -1.25 -3.38
N LEU A 148 11.84 -1.17 -2.71
CA LEU A 148 13.16 -1.14 -3.34
C LEU A 148 13.82 -2.50 -3.17
N VAL A 149 14.42 -3.02 -4.25
CA VAL A 149 15.37 -4.13 -4.17
C VAL A 149 16.78 -3.55 -4.21
N THR A 150 17.56 -3.76 -3.15
CA THR A 150 18.92 -3.26 -3.05
C THR A 150 19.87 -4.04 -3.95
N SER A 151 21.03 -3.47 -4.24
CA SER A 151 22.11 -4.16 -4.97
C SER A 151 22.61 -5.43 -4.26
N LYS A 152 22.31 -5.58 -2.97
CA LYS A 152 22.61 -6.78 -2.17
C LYS A 152 21.48 -7.82 -2.18
N GLY A 153 20.36 -7.53 -2.87
CA GLY A 153 19.19 -8.41 -2.97
C GLY A 153 18.22 -8.32 -1.78
N GLU A 154 18.41 -7.40 -0.85
CA GLU A 154 17.45 -7.15 0.22
C GLU A 154 16.27 -6.32 -0.33
N TRP A 155 15.03 -6.67 0.03
CA TRP A 155 13.84 -5.92 -0.33
C TRP A 155 13.46 -4.98 0.80
N LEU A 156 13.30 -3.70 0.50
CA LEU A 156 12.96 -2.66 1.46
C LEU A 156 11.57 -2.12 1.16
N PHE A 157 10.72 -2.09 2.19
CA PHE A 157 9.33 -1.62 2.14
C PHE A 157 9.23 -0.32 2.93
N PRO A 158 9.09 0.85 2.25
CA PRO A 158 8.96 2.13 2.92
C PRO A 158 7.58 2.25 3.54
N THR A 159 7.50 2.26 4.86
CA THR A 159 6.23 2.38 5.59
C THR A 159 6.32 3.52 6.60
N ALA A 160 5.18 3.99 7.08
CA ALA A 160 5.15 4.97 8.16
C ALA A 160 3.95 4.79 9.06
N ILE A 161 4.14 4.98 10.36
CA ILE A 161 3.03 5.28 11.25
C ILE A 161 2.92 6.80 11.32
N TRP A 162 1.85 7.31 10.74
CA TRP A 162 1.68 8.73 10.55
C TRP A 162 1.74 9.51 11.86
N CYS A 163 2.48 10.60 11.82
CA CYS A 163 2.46 11.65 12.82
C CYS A 163 1.75 12.85 12.21
N ASP A 164 0.73 13.35 12.87
CA ASP A 164 0.01 14.54 12.44
C ASP A 164 -0.19 15.45 13.65
N THR A 165 0.38 16.65 13.57
CA THR A 165 0.21 17.70 14.58
C THR A 165 -1.07 18.51 14.36
N SER A 166 -1.78 18.31 13.25
CA SER A 166 -3.05 19.00 12.96
C SER A 166 -4.22 18.48 13.80
N GLY A 167 -4.05 17.34 14.46
CA GLY A 167 -5.10 16.67 15.24
C GLY A 167 -6.05 15.81 14.40
N SER A 168 -5.79 15.61 13.11
CA SER A 168 -6.59 14.74 12.22
C SER A 168 -6.37 13.26 12.50
N ILE A 169 -5.24 12.90 13.11
CA ILE A 169 -4.89 11.53 13.47
C ILE A 169 -5.03 11.35 14.99
N PRO A 170 -5.70 10.29 15.46
CA PRO A 170 -5.82 10.00 16.88
C PRO A 170 -4.46 9.89 17.56
N ALA A 171 -4.37 10.36 18.79
CA ALA A 171 -3.13 10.27 19.59
C ALA A 171 -2.80 8.83 20.00
N GLU A 172 -3.82 7.97 20.12
CA GLU A 172 -3.64 6.57 20.48
C GLU A 172 -3.00 5.78 19.33
N ARG A 173 -1.99 4.96 19.63
CA ARG A 173 -1.24 4.15 18.67
C ARG A 173 -1.38 2.66 18.93
N HIS A 174 -2.17 2.27 19.92
CA HIS A 174 -2.50 0.88 20.24
C HIS A 174 -1.26 -0.04 20.41
N GLY A 175 -0.21 0.46 21.04
CA GLY A 175 1.03 -0.28 21.25
C GLY A 175 2.05 -0.12 20.11
N LEU A 176 1.83 0.77 19.15
CA LEU A 176 2.75 1.07 18.05
C LEU A 176 3.54 2.37 18.27
N GLU A 177 3.59 2.87 19.49
CA GLU A 177 4.28 4.12 19.84
C GLU A 177 5.77 4.08 19.48
N ALA A 178 6.40 2.91 19.62
CA ALA A 178 7.81 2.70 19.29
C ALA A 178 8.07 2.67 17.77
N GLU A 179 7.05 2.58 16.95
CA GLU A 179 7.13 2.57 15.49
C GLU A 179 6.59 3.87 14.85
N GLN A 180 6.36 4.91 15.64
CA GLN A 180 5.81 6.19 15.14
C GLN A 180 6.88 7.01 14.40
N PHE A 181 7.40 6.44 13.31
CA PHE A 181 8.48 7.00 12.50
C PHE A 181 8.23 6.70 11.01
N SER A 182 9.07 7.29 10.14
CA SER A 182 9.26 6.83 8.77
C SER A 182 10.07 5.54 8.82
N ASN A 183 9.39 4.41 8.70
CA ASN A 183 9.94 3.08 8.92
C ASN A 183 10.43 2.42 7.64
N VAL A 184 11.32 1.47 7.80
CA VAL A 184 11.76 0.53 6.76
C VAL A 184 11.50 -0.87 7.27
N TYR A 185 10.61 -1.60 6.61
CA TYR A 185 10.51 -3.03 6.75
C TYR A 185 11.35 -3.70 5.67
N ALA A 186 11.95 -4.84 5.95
CA ALA A 186 12.85 -5.51 5.03
C ALA A 186 12.60 -7.02 4.96
N SER A 187 13.00 -7.58 3.82
CA SER A 187 13.02 -9.01 3.57
C SER A 187 14.33 -9.42 2.90
N SER A 188 14.95 -10.48 3.40
CA SER A 188 16.11 -11.14 2.78
C SER A 188 15.76 -12.49 2.16
N ASP A 189 14.47 -12.83 2.08
CA ASP A 189 13.95 -14.10 1.59
C ASP A 189 12.83 -13.92 0.55
N GLU A 190 12.96 -12.88 -0.28
CA GLU A 190 12.06 -12.57 -1.38
C GLU A 190 10.61 -12.33 -0.92
N GLY A 191 10.46 -11.61 0.19
CA GLY A 191 9.16 -11.22 0.72
C GLY A 191 8.38 -12.30 1.45
N LYS A 192 8.98 -13.47 1.72
CA LYS A 192 8.34 -14.53 2.53
C LYS A 192 8.19 -14.08 3.97
N THR A 193 9.26 -13.55 4.56
CA THR A 193 9.25 -12.86 5.85
C THR A 193 9.59 -11.38 5.67
N ILE A 194 8.84 -10.51 6.32
CA ILE A 194 9.03 -9.05 6.26
C ILE A 194 9.01 -8.55 7.70
N CYS A 195 10.10 -7.92 8.14
CA CYS A 195 10.28 -7.46 9.51
C CYS A 195 10.74 -6.01 9.54
N LEU A 196 10.42 -5.29 10.63
CA LEU A 196 10.95 -3.95 10.87
C LEU A 196 12.49 -4.00 10.90
N ARG A 197 13.13 -3.24 10.01
CA ARG A 197 14.58 -3.14 9.86
C ARG A 197 15.14 -1.94 10.62
N GLY A 198 14.43 -0.81 10.55
CA GLY A 198 14.84 0.44 11.16
C GLY A 198 13.88 1.57 10.81
N HIS A 199 14.28 2.78 11.18
CA HIS A 199 13.46 3.97 10.94
C HIS A 199 14.30 5.24 10.83
N ALA A 200 13.67 6.29 10.29
CA ALA A 200 14.21 7.65 10.33
C ALA A 200 13.27 8.56 11.15
N ASP A 201 13.85 9.27 12.11
CA ASP A 201 13.15 10.32 12.87
C ASP A 201 13.36 11.66 12.18
N ILE A 202 12.54 11.95 11.19
CA ILE A 202 12.59 13.19 10.42
C ILE A 202 11.70 14.22 11.09
N PRO A 203 12.21 15.45 11.37
CA PRO A 203 11.40 16.49 12.00
C PRO A 203 10.20 16.94 11.15
N ASN A 204 9.13 17.37 11.80
CA ASN A 204 7.94 17.95 11.19
C ASN A 204 7.27 17.06 10.14
N ARG A 205 7.33 15.73 10.31
CA ARG A 205 6.68 14.76 9.43
C ARG A 205 5.17 15.03 9.33
N SER A 206 4.65 14.87 8.12
CA SER A 206 3.24 15.06 7.82
C SER A 206 2.77 13.98 6.86
N PHE A 207 1.97 13.02 7.35
CA PHE A 207 1.51 11.87 6.57
C PHE A 207 2.64 11.10 5.87
N ASP A 208 3.83 11.11 6.38
CA ASP A 208 5.08 10.40 6.06
C ASP A 208 5.04 9.54 4.78
N GLU A 209 4.76 10.14 3.64
CA GLU A 209 4.69 9.48 2.34
C GLU A 209 6.11 9.17 1.87
N ASN A 210 6.83 8.33 2.64
CA ASN A 210 8.25 8.10 2.45
C ASN A 210 8.55 7.18 1.26
N MET A 211 9.69 7.42 0.64
CA MET A 211 10.28 6.55 -0.37
C MET A 211 11.75 6.32 -0.07
N ILE A 212 12.30 5.22 -0.61
CA ILE A 212 13.71 4.85 -0.41
C ILE A 212 14.35 4.66 -1.78
N VAL A 213 15.58 5.16 -1.91
CA VAL A 213 16.42 4.99 -3.10
C VAL A 213 17.79 4.52 -2.67
N GLU A 214 18.35 3.52 -3.33
CA GLU A 214 19.76 3.17 -3.21
C GLU A 214 20.58 3.99 -4.19
N LYS A 215 21.55 4.75 -3.68
CA LYS A 215 22.50 5.52 -4.48
C LYS A 215 23.56 4.61 -5.07
N LYS A 216 24.28 5.11 -6.08
CA LYS A 216 25.35 4.34 -6.76
C LYS A 216 26.49 3.90 -5.84
N ASP A 217 26.69 4.59 -4.73
CA ASP A 217 27.69 4.25 -3.70
C ASP A 217 27.17 3.24 -2.65
N GLY A 218 25.94 2.77 -2.80
CA GLY A 218 25.27 1.86 -1.87
C GLY A 218 24.58 2.54 -0.69
N THR A 219 24.70 3.86 -0.56
CA THR A 219 23.99 4.63 0.48
C THR A 219 22.48 4.57 0.21
N LEU A 220 21.69 4.24 1.23
CA LEU A 220 20.24 4.37 1.18
C LEU A 220 19.86 5.81 1.47
N TRP A 221 18.95 6.35 0.68
CA TRP A 221 18.40 7.68 0.81
C TRP A 221 16.89 7.61 0.95
N MET A 222 16.38 8.06 2.10
CA MET A 222 14.96 8.18 2.35
C MET A 222 14.51 9.62 2.15
N LEU A 223 13.41 9.80 1.43
CA LEU A 223 12.67 11.04 1.31
C LEU A 223 11.33 10.89 2.01
N THR A 224 10.92 11.91 2.76
CA THR A 224 9.68 11.89 3.54
C THR A 224 8.97 13.23 3.44
N ARG A 225 7.65 13.21 3.27
CA ARG A 225 6.82 14.40 3.32
C ARG A 225 6.86 15.01 4.72
N THR A 226 7.02 16.35 4.78
CA THR A 226 6.97 17.14 6.01
C THR A 226 6.10 18.38 5.81
N PHE A 227 5.74 19.07 6.88
CA PHE A 227 5.06 20.38 6.79
C PHE A 227 5.93 21.45 6.13
N ASP A 228 7.24 21.28 6.13
CA ASP A 228 8.21 22.23 5.58
C ASP A 228 8.63 21.87 4.13
N GLY A 229 8.08 20.79 3.56
CA GLY A 229 8.43 20.28 2.23
C GLY A 229 8.86 18.82 2.28
N ILE A 230 10.07 18.50 1.79
CA ILE A 230 10.62 17.14 1.79
C ILE A 230 11.78 17.06 2.77
N GLY A 231 11.63 16.19 3.77
CA GLY A 231 12.71 15.80 4.67
C GLY A 231 13.50 14.64 4.10
N GLU A 232 14.74 14.46 4.53
CA GLU A 232 15.63 13.40 4.07
C GLU A 232 16.41 12.74 5.19
N SER A 233 16.76 11.49 5.00
CA SER A 233 17.65 10.71 5.86
C SER A 233 18.52 9.78 5.04
N PHE A 234 19.68 9.42 5.56
CA PHE A 234 20.64 8.54 4.90
C PHE A 234 21.06 7.39 5.81
N SER A 235 21.29 6.20 5.23
CA SER A 235 21.88 5.04 5.89
C SER A 235 22.95 4.41 5.00
N ASN A 236 23.97 3.82 5.63
CA ASN A 236 25.04 3.07 4.95
C ASN A 236 24.89 1.56 5.16
N ASP A 237 23.85 1.12 5.85
CA ASP A 237 23.59 -0.27 6.23
C ASP A 237 22.11 -0.68 6.03
#